data_65eefff03aa412d9e717b15c1445bfdf
#
_entry.id   65eefff03aa412d9e717b15c1445bfdf
#
_cell.length_a   1.000
_cell.length_b   1.000
_cell.length_c   1.000
_cell.angle_alpha   90.00
_cell.angle_beta   90.00
_cell.angle_gamma   90.00
#
_symmetry.space_group_name_H-M   'P 1'
#
loop_
_entity.id
_entity.type
_entity.pdbx_description
1 polymer ?
#
loop_
_entity_poly.entity_id
_entity_poly.type
_entity_poly.pdbx_seq_one_letter_code
_entity_poly.pdbx_strand_id
1 'polypeptide(L)'
;MKIKTDNFINENIIKRKAMFIPIVGVAVFMLVGYAAVDKEAPEIVSNRVEVSYGEKFDLNAINITDNQDERDDLIVDIKAGNVNTKQLGTYEVLVSASDSSSNIATKEILVEVVDDKAPEFKVVGVDKGYVVQVPINGSNDVSNYVSAIDNVDGDVSPFIETDKALDASKPGIQDITLSVTDSSGNVTEKTFEFAVSDLTPPSVTLLEGENIIIDYASEFKLENYLVASDDMGSVTNTIIGSVDTRKEGETQTIKVSTKDDAKNEVVSTLNFNVKDISGPKINLSSNEVEVAKGDAFDPLMYLVSAIDNKDGDVTADVSVGNIDTNTTGNKSVEFSVLDAAGNKSVASLSVKVYTPGTKVLETAYTKLGSPYKWGATGPNSFDCSGFTSWVYRQHGISLSRTAQAQSQGGVAVDRSNLQPGDLVFFGSGTGRITHVGIYVGDGKMIHSPQTGDVVKISALHKNYVCARRYL
;
A
#
# COMPACT_ATOMS: atom_id res chain seq x y z
N MET A 1 -34.81 1.25 -30.84
CA MET A 1 -35.75 2.23 -30.35
C MET A 1 -35.45 3.56 -31.03
N LYS A 2 -36.41 4.04 -31.83
CA LYS A 2 -36.22 5.15 -32.78
C LYS A 2 -36.20 6.49 -32.02
N ILE A 3 -35.19 7.31 -32.29
CA ILE A 3 -35.17 8.71 -31.90
C ILE A 3 -35.59 9.55 -33.09
N LYS A 4 -36.68 10.33 -32.90
CA LYS A 4 -37.21 11.30 -33.86
C LYS A 4 -36.41 12.60 -33.73
N THR A 5 -35.99 13.11 -34.85
CA THR A 5 -35.53 14.48 -35.06
C THR A 5 -36.69 15.33 -35.52
N ASP A 6 -37.04 16.36 -34.79
CA ASP A 6 -38.02 17.38 -35.23
C ASP A 6 -37.27 18.67 -35.62
N ASN A 7 -37.29 18.95 -36.91
CA ASN A 7 -36.95 20.23 -37.51
C ASN A 7 -38.09 21.22 -37.36
N PHE A 8 -37.87 22.39 -36.81
CA PHE A 8 -38.74 23.55 -36.93
C PHE A 8 -38.12 24.61 -37.80
N ILE A 9 -38.61 24.70 -39.05
CA ILE A 9 -38.39 25.83 -39.94
C ILE A 9 -39.61 26.75 -39.76
N ASN A 10 -39.35 28.02 -39.44
CA ASN A 10 -40.40 29.05 -39.32
C ASN A 10 -40.32 29.97 -40.55
N GLU A 11 -41.16 29.71 -41.53
CA GLU A 11 -41.38 30.59 -42.68
C GLU A 11 -42.47 31.60 -42.34
N ASN A 12 -42.11 32.88 -42.24
CA ASN A 12 -43.09 33.97 -42.24
C ASN A 12 -43.18 34.57 -43.67
N ILE A 13 -44.17 34.12 -44.43
CA ILE A 13 -44.53 34.69 -45.72
C ILE A 13 -45.53 35.85 -45.48
N ILE A 14 -45.08 37.06 -45.76
CA ILE A 14 -45.92 38.27 -45.78
C ILE A 14 -46.80 38.26 -47.05
N LYS A 15 -48.08 38.05 -46.94
CA LYS A 15 -49.06 38.23 -48.01
C LYS A 15 -49.36 39.72 -48.22
N ARG A 16 -48.94 40.28 -49.34
CA ARG A 16 -49.46 41.56 -49.82
C ARG A 16 -50.85 41.36 -50.43
N LYS A 17 -51.87 41.98 -49.86
CA LYS A 17 -53.16 42.13 -50.45
C LYS A 17 -53.12 43.39 -51.37
N ALA A 18 -53.32 43.19 -52.65
CA ALA A 18 -53.66 44.26 -53.58
C ALA A 18 -55.12 44.71 -53.36
N MET A 19 -55.30 45.97 -53.14
CA MET A 19 -56.60 46.59 -53.00
C MET A 19 -56.81 47.54 -54.19
N PHE A 20 -57.77 47.17 -55.07
CA PHE A 20 -58.19 48.02 -56.17
C PHE A 20 -59.13 49.13 -55.60
N ILE A 21 -58.90 50.37 -55.90
CA ILE A 21 -59.74 51.52 -55.69
C ILE A 21 -59.97 52.24 -57.01
N PRO A 22 -61.22 52.60 -57.37
CA PRO A 22 -61.56 53.12 -58.70
C PRO A 22 -61.17 54.59 -58.87
N ILE A 23 -60.85 54.88 -60.09
CA ILE A 23 -60.47 56.22 -60.60
C ILE A 23 -61.65 57.15 -60.54
N VAL A 24 -61.59 58.23 -59.74
CA VAL A 24 -62.39 59.43 -59.94
C VAL A 24 -61.48 60.55 -60.28
N GLY A 25 -61.63 61.07 -61.49
CA GLY A 25 -60.78 62.15 -62.03
C GLY A 25 -61.04 63.49 -61.33
N VAL A 26 -59.97 64.02 -60.73
CA VAL A 26 -59.89 65.45 -60.38
C VAL A 26 -58.62 65.94 -60.95
N ALA A 27 -58.72 66.88 -61.92
CA ALA A 27 -57.55 67.57 -62.45
C ALA A 27 -57.03 68.50 -61.36
N VAL A 28 -55.86 68.09 -60.82
CA VAL A 28 -55.02 68.93 -59.95
C VAL A 28 -53.91 69.48 -60.83
N PHE A 29 -53.88 70.78 -60.97
CA PHE A 29 -52.70 71.52 -61.54
C PHE A 29 -51.47 71.19 -60.69
N MET A 30 -50.54 70.43 -61.31
CA MET A 30 -49.18 70.30 -60.75
C MET A 30 -48.46 71.67 -60.95
N LEU A 31 -48.32 72.39 -59.84
CA LEU A 31 -47.19 73.28 -59.68
C LEU A 31 -45.95 72.38 -59.56
N VAL A 32 -45.25 72.19 -60.66
CA VAL A 32 -43.87 71.68 -60.62
C VAL A 32 -43.06 72.78 -59.98
N GLY A 33 -42.89 72.77 -58.70
CA GLY A 33 -41.82 73.50 -58.04
C GLY A 33 -40.50 72.89 -58.55
N TYR A 34 -39.76 73.65 -59.26
CA TYR A 34 -38.37 73.34 -59.46
C TYR A 34 -37.70 73.31 -58.10
N ALA A 35 -37.48 72.17 -57.57
CA ALA A 35 -36.56 72.00 -56.49
C ALA A 35 -35.20 72.48 -56.99
N ALA A 36 -34.65 73.45 -56.32
CA ALA A 36 -33.30 73.95 -56.73
C ALA A 36 -32.36 72.73 -56.66
N VAL A 37 -31.74 72.43 -57.79
CA VAL A 37 -30.77 71.35 -57.86
C VAL A 37 -29.67 71.68 -56.85
N ASP A 38 -29.42 70.83 -55.94
CA ASP A 38 -28.32 70.96 -55.01
C ASP A 38 -27.02 71.06 -55.79
N LYS A 39 -26.17 72.05 -55.46
CA LYS A 39 -24.87 72.33 -56.10
C LYS A 39 -23.74 72.36 -55.07
N GLU A 40 -24.04 72.13 -53.82
CA GLU A 40 -23.04 72.06 -52.74
C GLU A 40 -22.63 70.62 -52.54
N ALA A 41 -21.35 70.37 -52.41
CA ALA A 41 -20.82 69.05 -52.17
C ALA A 41 -20.81 68.79 -50.65
N PRO A 42 -20.92 67.49 -50.20
CA PRO A 42 -20.78 67.17 -48.84
C PRO A 42 -19.50 67.66 -48.17
N GLU A 43 -19.55 68.06 -46.93
CA GLU A 43 -18.39 68.47 -46.18
C GLU A 43 -17.85 67.25 -45.33
N ILE A 44 -16.65 66.78 -45.61
CA ILE A 44 -15.96 65.78 -44.80
C ILE A 44 -15.33 66.50 -43.60
N VAL A 45 -15.99 66.41 -42.46
CA VAL A 45 -15.63 67.13 -41.23
C VAL A 45 -14.41 66.48 -40.54
N SER A 46 -14.40 65.16 -40.49
CA SER A 46 -13.30 64.41 -39.82
C SER A 46 -11.95 64.74 -40.50
N ASN A 47 -10.93 64.98 -39.66
CA ASN A 47 -9.51 65.04 -40.05
C ASN A 47 -8.77 63.76 -39.60
N ARG A 48 -9.29 63.10 -38.54
CA ARG A 48 -8.72 61.87 -37.92
C ARG A 48 -9.88 60.97 -37.47
N VAL A 49 -9.67 59.67 -37.61
CA VAL A 49 -10.55 58.62 -37.09
C VAL A 49 -9.68 57.58 -36.43
N GLU A 50 -10.09 57.10 -35.26
CA GLU A 50 -9.43 56.00 -34.56
C GLU A 50 -10.14 54.67 -34.86
N VAL A 51 -9.36 53.61 -34.98
CA VAL A 51 -9.85 52.24 -35.21
C VAL A 51 -9.09 51.28 -34.30
N SER A 52 -9.83 50.49 -33.56
CA SER A 52 -9.24 49.48 -32.70
C SER A 52 -8.50 48.41 -33.51
N TYR A 53 -7.36 47.95 -33.04
CA TYR A 53 -6.55 46.91 -33.69
C TYR A 53 -7.40 45.64 -33.96
N GLY A 54 -7.34 45.17 -35.20
CA GLY A 54 -8.04 43.98 -35.67
C GLY A 54 -9.52 44.21 -36.04
N GLU A 55 -10.10 45.37 -35.69
CA GLU A 55 -11.47 45.72 -36.09
C GLU A 55 -11.50 46.20 -37.55
N LYS A 56 -12.67 46.11 -38.18
CA LYS A 56 -12.83 46.59 -39.55
C LYS A 56 -12.99 48.11 -39.51
N PHE A 57 -12.22 48.82 -40.34
CA PHE A 57 -12.42 50.24 -40.55
C PHE A 57 -13.82 50.49 -41.14
N ASP A 58 -14.70 51.16 -40.37
CA ASP A 58 -16.05 51.52 -40.77
C ASP A 58 -16.08 52.98 -41.31
N LEU A 59 -16.49 53.14 -42.56
CA LEU A 59 -16.63 54.46 -43.14
C LEU A 59 -17.70 55.33 -42.46
N ASN A 60 -18.63 54.73 -41.71
CA ASN A 60 -19.59 55.44 -40.89
C ASN A 60 -18.95 56.20 -39.70
N ALA A 61 -17.76 55.84 -39.31
CA ALA A 61 -16.98 56.58 -38.30
C ALA A 61 -16.48 57.95 -38.81
N ILE A 62 -16.53 58.16 -40.12
CA ILE A 62 -16.16 59.46 -40.74
C ILE A 62 -17.33 60.42 -40.61
N ASN A 63 -17.15 61.50 -39.85
CA ASN A 63 -18.15 62.57 -39.81
C ASN A 63 -18.20 63.38 -41.10
N ILE A 64 -19.35 63.29 -41.79
CA ILE A 64 -19.63 63.97 -43.06
C ILE A 64 -21.02 64.61 -42.93
N THR A 65 -21.14 65.82 -43.31
CA THR A 65 -22.37 66.62 -43.34
C THR A 65 -22.68 67.10 -44.71
N ASP A 66 -23.97 67.27 -44.97
CA ASP A 66 -24.45 67.85 -46.20
C ASP A 66 -25.57 68.87 -45.91
N ASN A 67 -25.87 69.77 -46.87
CA ASN A 67 -26.89 70.80 -46.69
C ASN A 67 -28.31 70.30 -46.94
N GLN A 68 -28.46 69.14 -47.66
CA GLN A 68 -29.77 68.60 -48.07
C GLN A 68 -29.91 67.12 -47.77
N ASP A 69 -28.79 66.37 -47.87
CA ASP A 69 -28.79 64.91 -47.69
C ASP A 69 -28.44 64.52 -46.27
N GLU A 70 -29.13 63.50 -45.75
CA GLU A 70 -28.74 62.83 -44.52
C GLU A 70 -27.51 61.97 -44.68
N ARG A 71 -26.73 61.69 -43.64
CA ARG A 71 -25.50 60.88 -43.68
C ARG A 71 -25.68 59.54 -44.39
N ASP A 72 -26.85 58.88 -44.23
CA ASP A 72 -27.14 57.55 -44.80
C ASP A 72 -27.43 57.62 -46.30
N ASP A 73 -27.74 58.79 -46.83
CA ASP A 73 -28.00 59.03 -48.27
C ASP A 73 -26.68 59.37 -49.03
N LEU A 74 -25.60 59.66 -48.29
CA LEU A 74 -24.31 59.96 -48.85
C LEU A 74 -23.54 58.68 -49.26
N ILE A 75 -23.00 58.63 -50.45
CA ILE A 75 -22.09 57.57 -50.91
C ILE A 75 -20.71 57.90 -50.48
N VAL A 76 -20.10 57.14 -49.60
CA VAL A 76 -18.74 57.31 -49.05
C VAL A 76 -17.83 56.19 -49.55
N ASP A 77 -16.69 56.55 -50.09
CA ASP A 77 -15.73 55.58 -50.63
C ASP A 77 -14.29 55.99 -50.37
N ILE A 78 -13.37 55.06 -50.33
CA ILE A 78 -11.93 55.30 -50.27
C ILE A 78 -11.36 55.30 -51.66
N LYS A 79 -10.83 56.45 -52.13
CA LYS A 79 -10.24 56.60 -53.46
C LYS A 79 -8.77 56.26 -53.53
N ALA A 80 -8.03 56.47 -52.44
CA ALA A 80 -6.63 56.11 -52.30
C ALA A 80 -6.26 55.86 -50.84
N GLY A 81 -5.16 55.12 -50.62
CA GLY A 81 -4.73 54.66 -49.31
C GLY A 81 -5.35 53.31 -48.93
N ASN A 82 -4.78 52.67 -47.96
CA ASN A 82 -5.26 51.40 -47.42
C ASN A 82 -4.95 51.35 -45.90
N VAL A 83 -5.90 50.99 -45.13
CA VAL A 83 -5.76 50.83 -43.68
C VAL A 83 -5.53 49.36 -43.36
N ASN A 84 -4.35 49.03 -42.82
CA ASN A 84 -4.08 47.72 -42.29
C ASN A 84 -4.42 47.72 -40.79
N THR A 85 -5.62 47.34 -40.42
CA THR A 85 -6.09 47.33 -39.03
C THR A 85 -5.40 46.27 -38.14
N LYS A 86 -4.54 45.41 -38.74
CA LYS A 86 -3.69 44.46 -37.99
C LYS A 86 -2.27 44.98 -37.77
N GLN A 87 -2.06 46.25 -37.90
CA GLN A 87 -0.79 46.93 -37.62
C GLN A 87 -1.07 48.28 -37.03
N LEU A 88 -0.54 48.55 -35.86
CA LEU A 88 -0.64 49.84 -35.21
C LEU A 88 0.02 50.93 -36.05
N GLY A 89 -0.54 52.14 -36.04
CA GLY A 89 0.03 53.27 -36.73
C GLY A 89 -0.99 54.15 -37.40
N THR A 90 -0.50 55.22 -38.06
CA THR A 90 -1.34 56.21 -38.74
C THR A 90 -1.28 55.95 -40.25
N TYR A 91 -2.45 55.89 -40.87
CA TYR A 91 -2.65 55.66 -42.29
C TYR A 91 -3.33 56.88 -42.94
N GLU A 92 -2.81 57.33 -44.00
CA GLU A 92 -3.43 58.39 -44.82
C GLU A 92 -4.37 57.79 -45.84
N VAL A 93 -5.65 58.22 -45.84
CA VAL A 93 -6.65 57.77 -46.83
C VAL A 93 -7.34 58.96 -47.50
N LEU A 94 -7.51 58.86 -48.77
CA LEU A 94 -8.30 59.84 -49.54
C LEU A 94 -9.75 59.33 -49.57
N VAL A 95 -10.60 60.00 -48.84
CA VAL A 95 -12.05 59.71 -48.78
C VAL A 95 -12.78 60.56 -49.77
N SER A 96 -13.77 59.99 -50.47
CA SER A 96 -14.72 60.68 -51.30
C SER A 96 -16.12 60.54 -50.74
N ALA A 97 -16.87 61.58 -50.66
CA ALA A 97 -18.28 61.61 -50.36
C ALA A 97 -19.06 62.24 -51.52
N SER A 98 -20.16 61.58 -51.90
CA SER A 98 -21.05 62.14 -52.91
C SER A 98 -22.47 62.15 -52.39
N ASP A 99 -23.20 63.23 -52.68
CA ASP A 99 -24.62 63.41 -52.34
C ASP A 99 -25.54 62.79 -53.45
N SER A 100 -26.84 62.86 -53.24
CA SER A 100 -27.87 62.39 -54.17
C SER A 100 -27.91 63.17 -55.49
N SER A 101 -27.36 64.39 -55.51
CA SER A 101 -27.26 65.26 -56.66
C SER A 101 -25.95 65.06 -57.42
N SER A 102 -25.08 64.14 -56.98
CA SER A 102 -23.79 63.84 -57.59
C SER A 102 -22.70 64.92 -57.38
N ASN A 103 -22.83 65.82 -56.43
CA ASN A 103 -21.74 66.66 -55.99
C ASN A 103 -20.76 65.84 -55.16
N ILE A 104 -19.47 66.04 -55.40
CA ILE A 104 -18.41 65.21 -54.79
C ILE A 104 -17.42 66.09 -54.03
N ALA A 105 -17.17 65.70 -52.79
CA ALA A 105 -16.05 66.17 -52.00
C ALA A 105 -15.01 65.05 -51.83
N THR A 106 -13.75 65.47 -51.76
CA THR A 106 -12.64 64.56 -51.43
C THR A 106 -11.78 65.21 -50.33
N LYS A 107 -11.32 64.41 -49.41
CA LYS A 107 -10.44 64.88 -48.36
C LYS A 107 -9.50 63.76 -47.90
N GLU A 108 -8.26 64.10 -47.66
CA GLU A 108 -7.31 63.22 -46.95
C GLU A 108 -7.60 63.27 -45.47
N ILE A 109 -7.78 62.11 -44.88
CA ILE A 109 -7.95 61.95 -43.45
C ILE A 109 -6.90 61.00 -42.93
N LEU A 110 -6.57 61.12 -41.61
CA LEU A 110 -5.69 60.22 -40.93
C LEU A 110 -6.55 59.15 -40.22
N VAL A 111 -6.28 57.89 -40.46
CA VAL A 111 -6.85 56.79 -39.74
C VAL A 111 -5.79 56.22 -38.83
N GLU A 112 -5.98 56.29 -37.55
CA GLU A 112 -5.08 55.78 -36.55
C GLU A 112 -5.57 54.44 -36.01
N VAL A 113 -4.78 53.39 -36.24
CA VAL A 113 -5.02 52.07 -35.65
C VAL A 113 -4.38 52.05 -34.29
N VAL A 114 -5.19 51.97 -33.28
CA VAL A 114 -4.80 52.00 -31.85
C VAL A 114 -5.07 50.70 -31.18
N ASP A 115 -4.32 50.40 -30.15
CA ASP A 115 -4.62 49.35 -29.22
C ASP A 115 -5.35 49.96 -28.01
N ASP A 116 -6.61 49.65 -27.88
CA ASP A 116 -7.53 50.13 -26.87
C ASP A 116 -8.11 49.02 -25.99
N LYS A 117 -7.56 47.78 -26.14
CA LYS A 117 -8.00 46.60 -25.36
C LYS A 117 -6.93 46.22 -24.34
N ALA A 118 -7.34 46.10 -23.13
CA ALA A 118 -6.47 45.64 -22.06
C ALA A 118 -6.28 44.10 -22.09
N PRO A 119 -5.14 43.60 -21.62
CA PRO A 119 -4.87 42.17 -21.52
C PRO A 119 -5.94 41.36 -20.75
N GLU A 120 -6.16 40.12 -21.11
CA GLU A 120 -7.10 39.22 -20.46
C GLU A 120 -6.38 38.16 -19.66
N PHE A 121 -6.72 38.01 -18.38
CA PHE A 121 -6.21 36.93 -17.50
C PHE A 121 -6.87 35.59 -17.80
N LYS A 122 -6.05 34.53 -17.84
CA LYS A 122 -6.48 33.12 -17.92
C LYS A 122 -5.82 32.27 -16.86
N VAL A 123 -6.60 31.45 -16.14
CA VAL A 123 -6.04 30.47 -15.21
C VAL A 123 -5.50 29.30 -16.03
N VAL A 124 -4.26 28.89 -15.76
CA VAL A 124 -3.59 27.80 -16.47
C VAL A 124 -4.32 26.48 -16.19
N GLY A 125 -4.71 25.77 -17.26
CA GLY A 125 -5.36 24.46 -17.17
C GLY A 125 -6.85 24.47 -16.83
N VAL A 126 -7.50 25.65 -16.73
CA VAL A 126 -8.95 25.77 -16.43
C VAL A 126 -9.61 26.76 -17.37
N ASP A 127 -10.72 26.38 -18.00
CA ASP A 127 -11.43 27.24 -18.95
C ASP A 127 -12.22 28.39 -18.28
N LYS A 128 -12.62 28.24 -17.01
CA LYS A 128 -13.37 29.25 -16.23
C LYS A 128 -13.15 29.06 -14.73
N GLY A 129 -12.84 30.12 -14.03
CA GLY A 129 -12.76 30.17 -12.57
C GLY A 129 -11.82 31.23 -12.06
N TYR A 130 -11.99 31.61 -10.79
CA TYR A 130 -11.14 32.60 -10.09
C TYR A 130 -10.37 31.95 -8.94
N VAL A 131 -10.64 30.66 -8.65
CA VAL A 131 -9.90 29.89 -7.65
C VAL A 131 -8.77 29.14 -8.36
N VAL A 132 -7.55 29.51 -8.01
CA VAL A 132 -6.32 28.97 -8.58
C VAL A 132 -5.79 27.92 -7.62
N GLN A 133 -5.70 26.66 -8.05
CA GLN A 133 -5.13 25.59 -7.25
C GLN A 133 -3.60 25.68 -7.26
N VAL A 134 -2.99 25.72 -6.10
CA VAL A 134 -1.53 25.80 -5.91
C VAL A 134 -1.08 24.61 -5.09
N PRO A 135 -0.19 23.77 -5.60
CA PRO A 135 0.40 22.73 -4.78
C PRO A 135 1.15 23.33 -3.59
N ILE A 136 1.01 22.73 -2.41
CA ILE A 136 1.83 23.13 -1.26
C ILE A 136 3.32 22.95 -1.59
N ASN A 137 4.15 23.88 -1.19
CA ASN A 137 5.56 23.99 -1.56
C ASN A 137 5.81 24.08 -3.07
N GLY A 138 4.77 24.43 -3.87
CA GLY A 138 4.90 24.72 -5.29
C GLY A 138 5.61 26.05 -5.57
N SER A 139 5.44 26.58 -6.78
CA SER A 139 6.04 27.87 -7.15
C SER A 139 5.32 29.03 -6.43
N ASN A 140 6.09 30.01 -5.98
CA ASN A 140 5.56 31.30 -5.51
C ASN A 140 5.34 32.30 -6.66
N ASP A 141 5.73 31.95 -7.88
CA ASP A 141 5.53 32.79 -9.06
C ASP A 141 4.13 32.56 -9.62
N VAL A 142 3.29 33.60 -9.54
CA VAL A 142 1.89 33.57 -10.00
C VAL A 142 1.76 33.28 -11.50
N SER A 143 2.77 33.61 -12.32
CA SER A 143 2.76 33.37 -13.75
C SER A 143 2.75 31.89 -14.12
N ASN A 144 3.11 30.99 -13.18
CA ASN A 144 2.96 29.54 -13.36
C ASN A 144 1.49 29.08 -13.31
N TYR A 145 0.59 29.90 -12.78
CA TYR A 145 -0.80 29.54 -12.51
C TYR A 145 -1.79 30.42 -13.27
N VAL A 146 -1.39 31.67 -13.59
CA VAL A 146 -2.23 32.63 -14.31
C VAL A 146 -1.42 33.24 -15.42
N SER A 147 -1.94 33.21 -16.64
CA SER A 147 -1.37 33.87 -17.79
C SER A 147 -2.17 35.15 -18.13
N ALA A 148 -1.55 36.06 -18.84
CA ALA A 148 -2.20 37.26 -19.37
C ALA A 148 -1.88 37.35 -20.85
N ILE A 149 -2.95 37.48 -21.68
CA ILE A 149 -2.83 37.53 -23.11
C ILE A 149 -3.48 38.82 -23.61
N ASP A 150 -2.73 39.52 -24.40
CA ASP A 150 -3.18 40.70 -25.11
C ASP A 150 -3.37 40.42 -26.61
N ASN A 151 -4.25 41.20 -27.26
CA ASN A 151 -4.57 41.01 -28.67
C ASN A 151 -3.50 41.59 -29.62
N VAL A 152 -2.66 42.51 -29.18
CA VAL A 152 -1.57 43.14 -29.92
C VAL A 152 -0.21 42.59 -29.48
N ASP A 153 0.05 42.62 -28.15
CA ASP A 153 1.33 42.25 -27.59
C ASP A 153 1.50 40.74 -27.38
N GLY A 154 0.40 39.99 -27.47
CA GLY A 154 0.42 38.54 -27.28
C GLY A 154 0.55 38.16 -25.82
N ASP A 155 1.52 37.31 -25.47
CA ASP A 155 1.75 36.84 -24.09
C ASP A 155 2.48 37.90 -23.25
N VAL A 156 1.74 38.53 -22.37
CA VAL A 156 2.23 39.55 -21.41
C VAL A 156 2.31 39.02 -19.98
N SER A 157 2.21 37.68 -19.76
CA SER A 157 2.32 37.03 -18.46
C SER A 157 3.59 37.41 -17.67
N PRO A 158 4.76 37.61 -18.32
CA PRO A 158 5.97 38.00 -17.60
C PRO A 158 5.90 39.41 -16.95
N PHE A 159 4.89 40.23 -17.31
CA PHE A 159 4.69 41.57 -16.78
C PHE A 159 3.58 41.64 -15.74
N ILE A 160 3.09 40.49 -15.26
CA ILE A 160 2.10 40.45 -14.18
C ILE A 160 2.74 40.96 -12.89
N GLU A 161 2.15 41.97 -12.29
CA GLU A 161 2.48 42.53 -11.00
C GLU A 161 1.45 42.04 -9.96
N THR A 162 1.86 41.96 -8.69
CA THR A 162 1.00 41.49 -7.58
C THR A 162 1.02 42.49 -6.44
N ASP A 163 -0.14 42.67 -5.75
CA ASP A 163 -0.25 43.50 -4.53
C ASP A 163 0.54 42.90 -3.35
N LYS A 164 0.68 41.57 -3.33
CA LYS A 164 1.47 40.81 -2.35
C LYS A 164 1.97 39.49 -2.95
N ALA A 165 3.06 38.98 -2.39
CA ALA A 165 3.64 37.71 -2.83
C ALA A 165 2.74 36.51 -2.48
N LEU A 166 2.63 35.55 -3.39
CA LEU A 166 2.10 34.23 -3.12
C LEU A 166 3.07 33.46 -2.20
N ASP A 167 2.57 32.83 -1.15
CA ASP A 167 3.34 31.96 -0.27
C ASP A 167 2.81 30.52 -0.35
N ALA A 168 3.36 29.76 -1.29
CA ALA A 168 2.98 28.36 -1.50
C ALA A 168 3.37 27.42 -0.34
N SER A 169 4.12 27.88 0.66
CA SER A 169 4.42 27.10 1.86
C SER A 169 3.30 27.14 2.91
N LYS A 170 2.35 28.08 2.77
CA LYS A 170 1.24 28.24 3.71
C LYS A 170 -0.06 27.68 3.14
N PRO A 171 -0.58 26.58 3.66
CA PRO A 171 -1.86 26.04 3.23
C PRO A 171 -3.01 27.00 3.53
N GLY A 172 -4.00 27.02 2.67
CA GLY A 172 -5.19 27.87 2.77
C GLY A 172 -5.38 28.79 1.58
N ILE A 173 -6.40 29.66 1.65
CA ILE A 173 -6.74 30.61 0.59
C ILE A 173 -5.97 31.92 0.79
N GLN A 174 -5.35 32.40 -0.27
CA GLN A 174 -4.66 33.67 -0.34
C GLN A 174 -5.25 34.51 -1.49
N ASP A 175 -5.95 35.60 -1.15
CA ASP A 175 -6.48 36.54 -2.14
C ASP A 175 -5.35 37.45 -2.62
N ILE A 176 -5.00 37.39 -3.89
CA ILE A 176 -3.93 38.19 -4.49
C ILE A 176 -4.49 38.95 -5.67
N THR A 177 -4.29 40.27 -5.68
CA THR A 177 -4.66 41.12 -6.79
C THR A 177 -3.51 41.15 -7.78
N LEU A 178 -3.81 40.72 -9.01
CA LEU A 178 -2.90 40.76 -10.14
C LEU A 178 -3.23 41.97 -11.00
N SER A 179 -2.20 42.64 -11.45
CA SER A 179 -2.31 43.72 -12.44
C SER A 179 -1.35 43.46 -13.59
N VAL A 180 -1.76 43.81 -14.81
CA VAL A 180 -0.91 43.70 -15.99
C VAL A 180 -1.21 44.86 -16.93
N THR A 181 -0.16 45.44 -17.52
CA THR A 181 -0.24 46.56 -18.43
C THR A 181 0.41 46.15 -19.76
N ASP A 182 -0.28 46.41 -20.87
CA ASP A 182 0.28 46.20 -22.22
C ASP A 182 1.24 47.33 -22.61
N SER A 183 1.82 47.25 -23.82
CA SER A 183 2.74 48.27 -24.35
C SER A 183 2.04 49.59 -24.73
N SER A 184 0.71 49.57 -24.88
CA SER A 184 -0.14 50.73 -25.20
C SER A 184 -0.63 51.44 -23.94
N GLY A 185 -0.43 50.85 -22.77
CA GLY A 185 -0.81 51.42 -21.48
C GLY A 185 -2.19 51.01 -20.99
N ASN A 186 -2.85 50.04 -21.63
CA ASN A 186 -4.13 49.53 -21.14
C ASN A 186 -3.86 48.56 -20.00
N VAL A 187 -4.65 48.63 -18.91
CA VAL A 187 -4.43 47.89 -17.66
C VAL A 187 -5.60 47.00 -17.36
N THR A 188 -5.30 45.75 -16.96
CA THR A 188 -6.27 44.87 -16.34
C THR A 188 -5.84 44.58 -14.90
N GLU A 189 -6.75 44.75 -13.97
CA GLU A 189 -6.56 44.43 -12.56
C GLU A 189 -7.67 43.47 -12.11
N LYS A 190 -7.26 42.37 -11.35
CA LYS A 190 -8.20 41.39 -10.89
C LYS A 190 -7.67 40.62 -9.69
N THR A 191 -8.54 40.37 -8.70
CA THR A 191 -8.23 39.54 -7.54
C THR A 191 -8.55 38.09 -7.83
N PHE A 192 -7.61 37.19 -7.51
CA PHE A 192 -7.72 35.74 -7.57
C PHE A 192 -7.58 35.13 -6.20
N GLU A 193 -8.34 34.08 -5.94
CA GLU A 193 -8.19 33.21 -4.76
C GLU A 193 -7.16 32.11 -5.08
N PHE A 194 -5.98 32.15 -4.50
CA PHE A 194 -4.97 31.09 -4.60
C PHE A 194 -5.18 30.10 -3.45
N ALA A 195 -5.71 28.92 -3.76
CA ALA A 195 -5.94 27.86 -2.78
C ALA A 195 -4.72 26.95 -2.71
N VAL A 196 -3.88 27.19 -1.71
CA VAL A 196 -2.69 26.36 -1.45
C VAL A 196 -3.11 25.12 -0.67
N SER A 197 -2.93 23.96 -1.27
CA SER A 197 -3.28 22.67 -0.66
C SER A 197 -2.37 21.57 -1.16
N ASP A 198 -2.39 20.46 -0.47
CA ASP A 198 -1.81 19.23 -1.00
C ASP A 198 -2.66 18.72 -2.16
N LEU A 199 -2.01 18.60 -3.32
CA LEU A 199 -2.59 18.10 -4.56
C LEU A 199 -1.91 16.79 -5.01
N THR A 200 -0.97 16.28 -4.22
CA THR A 200 -0.21 15.06 -4.52
C THR A 200 -1.02 13.86 -4.08
N PRO A 201 -1.41 12.95 -4.97
CA PRO A 201 -2.06 11.73 -4.55
C PRO A 201 -1.10 10.81 -3.78
N PRO A 202 -1.60 9.99 -2.83
CA PRO A 202 -0.78 9.05 -2.10
C PRO A 202 -0.09 8.03 -3.02
N SER A 203 1.12 7.64 -2.64
CA SER A 203 1.87 6.58 -3.29
C SER A 203 1.41 5.23 -2.78
N VAL A 204 1.05 4.31 -3.69
CA VAL A 204 0.60 2.96 -3.36
C VAL A 204 1.51 1.93 -4.04
N THR A 205 2.06 1.01 -3.24
CA THR A 205 2.90 -0.09 -3.72
C THR A 205 2.23 -1.42 -3.40
N LEU A 206 2.03 -2.26 -4.41
CA LEU A 206 1.61 -3.65 -4.24
C LEU A 206 2.84 -4.49 -3.91
N LEU A 207 2.77 -5.27 -2.81
CA LEU A 207 3.89 -6.09 -2.30
C LEU A 207 4.02 -7.40 -3.07
N GLU A 208 2.92 -7.92 -3.57
CA GLU A 208 2.86 -9.08 -4.46
C GLU A 208 2.19 -8.64 -5.76
N GLY A 209 2.56 -9.24 -6.89
CA GLY A 209 2.05 -8.86 -8.21
C GLY A 209 0.51 -8.91 -8.32
N GLU A 210 -0.01 -8.73 -9.52
CA GLU A 210 -1.47 -8.60 -9.76
C GLU A 210 -2.29 -9.86 -9.42
N ASN A 211 -1.65 -11.04 -9.27
CA ASN A 211 -2.30 -12.34 -9.01
C ASN A 211 -1.81 -12.90 -7.68
N ILE A 212 -2.49 -12.57 -6.60
CA ILE A 212 -2.16 -12.97 -5.24
C ILE A 212 -2.77 -14.34 -4.95
N ILE A 213 -1.96 -15.25 -4.38
CA ILE A 213 -2.48 -16.53 -3.88
C ILE A 213 -2.70 -16.40 -2.38
N ILE A 214 -3.91 -16.70 -1.95
CA ILE A 214 -4.29 -16.76 -0.53
C ILE A 214 -4.54 -18.21 -0.15
N ASP A 215 -4.00 -18.64 0.98
CA ASP A 215 -4.27 -19.95 1.54
C ASP A 215 -5.73 -20.08 1.97
N TYR A 216 -6.32 -21.26 1.74
CA TYR A 216 -7.71 -21.55 2.08
C TYR A 216 -7.98 -21.29 3.57
N ALA A 217 -9.10 -20.63 3.86
CA ALA A 217 -9.56 -20.27 5.20
C ALA A 217 -8.57 -19.43 6.05
N SER A 218 -7.51 -18.88 5.43
CA SER A 218 -6.61 -17.96 6.13
C SER A 218 -7.25 -16.60 6.38
N GLU A 219 -6.73 -15.84 7.33
CA GLU A 219 -7.18 -14.47 7.61
C GLU A 219 -6.67 -13.53 6.53
N PHE A 220 -7.58 -12.79 5.87
CA PHE A 220 -7.20 -11.73 4.94
C PHE A 220 -6.80 -10.46 5.70
N LYS A 221 -5.58 -9.96 5.45
CA LYS A 221 -5.05 -8.71 5.99
C LYS A 221 -4.45 -7.89 4.86
N LEU A 222 -5.03 -6.70 4.61
CA LEU A 222 -4.62 -5.84 3.48
C LEU A 222 -3.15 -5.45 3.55
N GLU A 223 -2.61 -5.22 4.74
CA GLU A 223 -1.22 -4.84 4.98
C GLU A 223 -0.18 -5.86 4.48
N ASN A 224 -0.59 -7.10 4.23
CA ASN A 224 0.28 -8.12 3.63
C ASN A 224 0.45 -7.92 2.11
N TYR A 225 -0.40 -7.13 1.47
CA TYR A 225 -0.47 -7.04 0.00
C TYR A 225 -0.26 -5.63 -0.53
N LEU A 226 -0.44 -4.60 0.31
CA LEU A 226 -0.37 -3.21 -0.10
C LEU A 226 0.26 -2.36 0.98
N VAL A 227 1.19 -1.50 0.55
CA VAL A 227 1.75 -0.41 1.38
C VAL A 227 1.41 0.91 0.71
N ALA A 228 0.93 1.85 1.48
CA ALA A 228 0.64 3.19 1.01
C ALA A 228 1.29 4.22 1.92
N SER A 229 1.72 5.32 1.32
CA SER A 229 2.31 6.46 2.02
C SER A 229 2.02 7.75 1.29
N ASP A 230 2.09 8.84 1.98
CA ASP A 230 1.98 10.17 1.43
C ASP A 230 3.12 11.05 1.96
N ASP A 231 3.48 12.09 1.20
CA ASP A 231 4.57 13.00 1.55
C ASP A 231 4.13 14.09 2.55
N MET A 232 2.81 14.31 2.69
CA MET A 232 2.25 15.40 3.49
C MET A 232 1.33 14.96 4.63
N GLY A 233 1.27 13.66 4.95
CA GLY A 233 0.37 13.25 6.02
C GLY A 233 0.13 11.76 6.14
N SER A 234 -1.01 11.40 6.70
CA SER A 234 -1.45 10.03 6.84
C SER A 234 -2.31 9.60 5.65
N VAL A 235 -2.36 8.28 5.42
CA VAL A 235 -3.21 7.69 4.39
C VAL A 235 -4.28 6.80 5.02
N THR A 236 -5.44 6.77 4.40
CA THR A 236 -6.55 5.90 4.80
C THR A 236 -6.91 4.96 3.66
N ASN A 237 -6.84 3.65 3.93
CA ASN A 237 -7.24 2.62 2.99
C ASN A 237 -8.69 2.20 3.25
N THR A 238 -9.50 2.17 2.21
CA THR A 238 -10.88 1.66 2.24
C THR A 238 -11.03 0.55 1.23
N ILE A 239 -11.41 -0.64 1.71
CA ILE A 239 -11.64 -1.81 0.86
C ILE A 239 -13.05 -1.70 0.26
N ILE A 240 -13.13 -1.85 -1.06
CA ILE A 240 -14.37 -1.91 -1.82
C ILE A 240 -14.50 -3.33 -2.39
N GLY A 241 -15.43 -4.09 -1.85
CA GLY A 241 -15.60 -5.52 -2.10
C GLY A 241 -15.22 -6.37 -0.90
N SER A 242 -15.07 -7.66 -1.09
CA SER A 242 -14.66 -8.61 -0.06
C SER A 242 -13.92 -9.79 -0.67
N VAL A 243 -13.02 -10.40 0.11
CA VAL A 243 -12.36 -11.65 -0.23
C VAL A 243 -12.93 -12.75 0.67
N ASP A 244 -13.46 -13.79 0.05
CA ASP A 244 -13.87 -15.02 0.74
C ASP A 244 -12.73 -16.05 0.60
N THR A 245 -11.95 -16.20 1.66
CA THR A 245 -10.81 -17.12 1.67
C THR A 245 -11.21 -18.60 1.71
N ARG A 246 -12.51 -18.91 1.73
CA ARG A 246 -13.03 -20.28 1.60
C ARG A 246 -13.57 -20.61 0.21
N LYS A 247 -13.50 -19.66 -0.72
CA LYS A 247 -13.99 -19.83 -2.09
C LYS A 247 -12.83 -20.03 -3.05
N GLU A 248 -12.58 -21.29 -3.44
CA GLU A 248 -11.58 -21.64 -4.44
C GLU A 248 -12.12 -21.60 -5.87
N GLY A 249 -11.22 -21.60 -6.86
CA GLY A 249 -11.49 -21.83 -8.29
C GLY A 249 -11.96 -20.60 -9.06
N GLU A 250 -12.17 -19.46 -8.41
CA GLU A 250 -12.52 -18.20 -9.04
C GLU A 250 -11.55 -17.10 -8.59
N THR A 251 -11.17 -16.22 -9.52
CA THR A 251 -10.43 -15.00 -9.17
C THR A 251 -11.39 -14.02 -8.51
N GLN A 252 -11.09 -13.63 -7.29
CA GLN A 252 -11.81 -12.61 -6.53
C GLN A 252 -11.08 -11.28 -6.67
N THR A 253 -11.83 -10.21 -6.87
CA THR A 253 -11.27 -8.88 -7.08
C THR A 253 -11.80 -7.91 -6.04
N ILE A 254 -10.91 -7.16 -5.41
CA ILE A 254 -11.27 -5.99 -4.60
C ILE A 254 -10.64 -4.75 -5.18
N LYS A 255 -11.22 -3.61 -4.86
CA LYS A 255 -10.58 -2.31 -5.05
C LYS A 255 -10.22 -1.73 -3.69
N VAL A 256 -9.10 -1.04 -3.64
CA VAL A 256 -8.65 -0.30 -2.46
C VAL A 256 -8.60 1.16 -2.83
N SER A 257 -9.45 1.96 -2.22
CA SER A 257 -9.39 3.41 -2.28
C SER A 257 -8.46 3.89 -1.19
N THR A 258 -7.33 4.44 -1.57
CA THR A 258 -6.34 5.05 -0.69
C THR A 258 -6.45 6.55 -0.78
N LYS A 259 -6.72 7.22 0.32
CA LYS A 259 -6.84 8.68 0.42
C LYS A 259 -5.85 9.22 1.43
N ASP A 260 -5.26 10.36 1.09
CA ASP A 260 -4.52 11.19 2.03
C ASP A 260 -5.44 12.06 2.90
N ASP A 261 -4.86 12.91 3.73
CA ASP A 261 -5.60 13.84 4.60
C ASP A 261 -6.26 14.98 3.79
N ALA A 262 -5.72 15.33 2.62
CA ALA A 262 -6.27 16.31 1.69
C ALA A 262 -7.40 15.76 0.81
N LYS A 263 -7.63 14.44 0.84
CA LYS A 263 -8.64 13.68 0.06
C LYS A 263 -8.23 13.41 -1.38
N ASN A 264 -6.95 13.57 -1.74
CA ASN A 264 -6.46 13.03 -2.99
C ASN A 264 -6.56 11.49 -2.94
N GLU A 265 -6.93 10.86 -4.03
CA GLU A 265 -7.32 9.45 -4.05
C GLU A 265 -6.58 8.67 -5.12
N VAL A 266 -6.09 7.49 -4.72
CA VAL A 266 -5.63 6.45 -5.64
C VAL A 266 -6.48 5.21 -5.44
N VAL A 267 -6.97 4.62 -6.53
CA VAL A 267 -7.71 3.36 -6.49
C VAL A 267 -6.87 2.25 -7.10
N SER A 268 -6.50 1.28 -6.26
CA SER A 268 -5.77 0.07 -6.66
C SER A 268 -6.71 -1.11 -6.80
N THR A 269 -6.40 -2.03 -7.71
CA THR A 269 -7.15 -3.27 -7.92
C THR A 269 -6.27 -4.45 -7.56
N LEU A 270 -6.77 -5.35 -6.71
CA LEU A 270 -6.09 -6.57 -6.28
C LEU A 270 -6.93 -7.78 -6.68
N ASN A 271 -6.28 -8.77 -7.29
CA ASN A 271 -6.90 -10.03 -7.72
C ASN A 271 -6.35 -11.17 -6.86
N PHE A 272 -7.25 -11.95 -6.30
CA PHE A 272 -6.92 -13.05 -5.39
C PHE A 272 -7.42 -14.38 -5.93
N ASN A 273 -6.56 -15.39 -5.82
CA ASN A 273 -6.88 -16.77 -6.09
C ASN A 273 -6.70 -17.56 -4.79
N VAL A 274 -7.80 -18.08 -4.26
CA VAL A 274 -7.75 -18.92 -3.07
C VAL A 274 -7.33 -20.31 -3.48
N LYS A 275 -6.33 -20.85 -2.80
CA LYS A 275 -5.83 -22.21 -2.98
C LYS A 275 -5.47 -22.79 -1.62
N ASP A 276 -5.65 -24.07 -1.51
CA ASP A 276 -5.10 -24.84 -0.40
C ASP A 276 -3.61 -25.09 -0.67
N ILE A 277 -2.76 -24.41 0.10
CA ILE A 277 -1.30 -24.46 -0.02
C ILE A 277 -0.59 -24.81 1.29
N SER A 278 -1.33 -24.92 2.38
CA SER A 278 -0.81 -25.31 3.69
C SER A 278 -1.15 -26.74 3.97
N GLY A 279 -0.17 -27.55 4.38
CA GLY A 279 -0.44 -28.92 4.83
C GLY A 279 -1.00 -28.97 6.26
N PRO A 280 -1.56 -30.13 6.65
CA PRO A 280 -2.21 -30.34 7.93
C PRO A 280 -1.29 -30.04 9.12
N LYS A 281 -1.81 -29.44 10.17
CA LYS A 281 -1.06 -29.22 11.41
C LYS A 281 -1.09 -30.48 12.29
N ILE A 282 0.07 -31.15 12.43
CA ILE A 282 0.24 -32.30 13.29
C ILE A 282 0.51 -31.82 14.73
N ASN A 283 -0.28 -32.27 15.69
CA ASN A 283 -0.12 -32.00 17.10
C ASN A 283 0.26 -33.29 17.84
N LEU A 284 1.37 -33.25 18.58
CA LEU A 284 1.83 -34.34 19.44
C LEU A 284 1.62 -33.96 20.90
N SER A 285 1.36 -34.96 21.76
CA SER A 285 1.21 -34.79 23.23
C SER A 285 2.57 -34.50 23.90
N SER A 286 3.67 -34.88 23.27
CA SER A 286 5.03 -34.59 23.71
C SER A 286 5.95 -34.51 22.48
N ASN A 287 7.00 -33.70 22.57
CA ASN A 287 8.08 -33.67 21.57
C ASN A 287 9.29 -34.54 21.95
N GLU A 288 9.31 -35.02 23.21
CA GLU A 288 10.39 -35.85 23.74
C GLU A 288 9.85 -36.89 24.72
N VAL A 289 10.35 -38.12 24.62
CA VAL A 289 9.98 -39.23 25.50
C VAL A 289 11.18 -40.13 25.76
N GLU A 290 11.13 -40.87 26.86
CA GLU A 290 12.14 -41.86 27.22
C GLU A 290 11.55 -43.24 27.23
N VAL A 291 12.27 -44.24 26.71
CA VAL A 291 11.85 -45.63 26.59
C VAL A 291 12.97 -46.52 27.09
N ALA A 292 12.67 -47.53 27.93
CA ALA A 292 13.68 -48.48 28.33
C ALA A 292 14.08 -49.39 27.14
N LYS A 293 15.33 -49.79 27.11
CA LYS A 293 15.83 -50.69 26.09
C LYS A 293 15.07 -52.01 26.06
N GLY A 294 14.53 -52.38 24.91
CA GLY A 294 13.77 -53.59 24.69
C GLY A 294 12.29 -53.50 25.03
N ASP A 295 11.83 -52.39 25.58
CA ASP A 295 10.39 -52.16 25.79
C ASP A 295 9.68 -51.94 24.47
N ALA A 296 8.42 -52.35 24.41
CA ALA A 296 7.52 -52.04 23.32
C ALA A 296 7.24 -50.53 23.30
N PHE A 297 7.34 -49.94 22.14
CA PHE A 297 7.08 -48.53 21.94
C PHE A 297 6.07 -48.34 20.79
N ASP A 298 4.95 -47.72 21.12
CA ASP A 298 3.93 -47.33 20.15
C ASP A 298 3.92 -45.81 20.01
N PRO A 299 4.46 -45.26 18.91
CA PRO A 299 4.49 -43.81 18.69
C PRO A 299 3.10 -43.21 18.49
N LEU A 300 2.10 -43.96 18.02
CA LEU A 300 0.73 -43.48 17.84
C LEU A 300 0.08 -42.96 19.12
N MET A 301 0.53 -43.41 20.28
CA MET A 301 0.05 -42.91 21.58
C MET A 301 0.37 -41.44 21.82
N TYR A 302 1.28 -40.86 21.04
CA TYR A 302 1.69 -39.46 21.17
C TYR A 302 1.04 -38.58 20.12
N LEU A 303 0.38 -39.14 19.12
CA LEU A 303 -0.40 -38.37 18.13
C LEU A 303 -1.71 -37.90 18.78
N VAL A 304 -1.94 -36.59 18.80
CA VAL A 304 -3.18 -36.01 19.30
C VAL A 304 -4.12 -35.72 18.12
N SER A 305 -3.65 -35.06 17.13
CA SER A 305 -4.43 -34.71 15.94
C SER A 305 -3.56 -34.30 14.77
N ALA A 306 -4.11 -34.40 13.57
CA ALA A 306 -3.63 -33.72 12.38
C ALA A 306 -4.82 -33.01 11.74
N ILE A 307 -4.82 -31.68 11.77
CA ILE A 307 -5.95 -30.87 11.33
C ILE A 307 -5.50 -29.99 10.18
N ASP A 308 -6.21 -30.11 9.09
CA ASP A 308 -6.05 -29.27 7.91
C ASP A 308 -7.08 -28.15 7.88
N ASN A 309 -6.72 -27.01 7.25
CA ASN A 309 -7.59 -25.83 7.19
C ASN A 309 -8.79 -26.02 6.24
N LYS A 310 -8.68 -26.95 5.29
CA LYS A 310 -9.71 -27.27 4.30
C LYS A 310 -10.30 -28.65 4.47
N ASP A 311 -9.44 -29.67 4.58
CA ASP A 311 -9.87 -31.07 4.65
C ASP A 311 -10.34 -31.47 6.08
N GLY A 312 -10.06 -30.64 7.07
CA GLY A 312 -10.46 -30.85 8.45
C GLY A 312 -9.57 -31.90 9.14
N ASP A 313 -10.17 -32.87 9.84
CA ASP A 313 -9.46 -33.87 10.61
C ASP A 313 -8.96 -35.03 9.72
N VAL A 314 -7.66 -35.04 9.48
CA VAL A 314 -6.93 -36.08 8.70
C VAL A 314 -6.02 -36.93 9.61
N THR A 315 -6.32 -36.98 10.90
CA THR A 315 -5.52 -37.73 11.91
C THR A 315 -5.37 -39.19 11.53
N ALA A 316 -6.40 -39.79 10.92
CA ALA A 316 -6.37 -41.20 10.52
C ALA A 316 -5.39 -41.50 9.36
N ASP A 317 -5.01 -40.48 8.61
CA ASP A 317 -4.14 -40.60 7.43
C ASP A 317 -2.65 -40.36 7.76
N VAL A 318 -2.35 -40.12 9.06
CA VAL A 318 -0.96 -39.88 9.49
C VAL A 318 -0.17 -41.18 9.39
N SER A 319 0.87 -41.14 8.57
CA SER A 319 1.90 -42.19 8.52
C SER A 319 2.91 -41.96 9.63
N VAL A 320 3.26 -43.01 10.37
CA VAL A 320 4.16 -42.94 11.49
C VAL A 320 5.35 -43.87 11.27
N GLY A 321 6.54 -43.35 11.45
CA GLY A 321 7.77 -44.10 11.45
C GLY A 321 7.88 -45.02 12.67
N ASN A 322 8.84 -45.93 12.65
CA ASN A 322 9.12 -46.84 13.77
C ASN A 322 10.58 -46.71 14.21
N ILE A 323 10.88 -47.12 15.46
CA ILE A 323 12.24 -47.13 15.97
C ILE A 323 12.58 -48.53 16.54
N ASP A 324 13.88 -48.88 16.53
CA ASP A 324 14.40 -50.03 17.23
C ASP A 324 14.73 -49.63 18.69
N THR A 325 13.99 -50.17 19.64
CA THR A 325 14.22 -50.00 21.06
C THR A 325 15.32 -50.91 21.63
N ASN A 326 15.83 -51.90 20.87
CA ASN A 326 16.92 -52.78 21.29
C ASN A 326 18.30 -52.13 21.32
N THR A 327 18.44 -50.96 20.72
CA THR A 327 19.68 -50.16 20.72
C THR A 327 19.46 -48.85 21.45
N THR A 328 20.33 -48.55 22.43
CA THR A 328 20.27 -47.30 23.21
C THR A 328 20.68 -46.07 22.38
N GLY A 329 20.24 -44.89 22.82
CA GLY A 329 20.60 -43.60 22.23
C GLY A 329 19.38 -42.78 21.86
N ASN A 330 19.65 -41.58 21.34
CA ASN A 330 18.61 -40.70 20.85
C ASN A 330 18.17 -41.14 19.46
N LYS A 331 16.87 -41.27 19.28
CA LYS A 331 16.20 -41.66 18.05
C LYS A 331 15.10 -40.64 17.72
N SER A 332 14.61 -40.63 16.50
CA SER A 332 13.51 -39.78 16.06
C SER A 332 12.46 -40.60 15.37
N VAL A 333 11.21 -40.40 15.71
CA VAL A 333 10.06 -40.90 14.97
C VAL A 333 9.46 -39.78 14.19
N GLU A 334 9.31 -39.97 12.89
CA GLU A 334 8.66 -39.06 11.99
C GLU A 334 7.18 -39.39 11.85
N PHE A 335 6.32 -38.38 11.97
CA PHE A 335 4.91 -38.40 11.65
C PHE A 335 4.74 -37.58 10.39
N SER A 336 4.08 -38.09 9.39
CA SER A 336 3.84 -37.38 8.13
C SER A 336 2.44 -37.60 7.61
N VAL A 337 1.87 -36.58 7.02
CA VAL A 337 0.53 -36.59 6.42
C VAL A 337 0.49 -35.69 5.19
N LEU A 338 -0.34 -36.08 4.25
CA LEU A 338 -0.68 -35.28 3.07
C LEU A 338 -2.16 -34.93 3.16
N ASP A 339 -2.51 -33.70 2.78
CA ASP A 339 -3.89 -33.32 2.51
C ASP A 339 -4.35 -33.79 1.11
N ALA A 340 -5.60 -33.49 0.75
CA ALA A 340 -6.14 -33.82 -0.58
C ALA A 340 -5.52 -32.96 -1.69
N ALA A 341 -4.98 -31.78 -1.38
CA ALA A 341 -4.28 -30.93 -2.33
C ALA A 341 -2.83 -31.37 -2.59
N GLY A 342 -2.30 -32.29 -1.77
CA GLY A 342 -0.94 -32.84 -1.86
C GLY A 342 0.09 -32.07 -1.02
N ASN A 343 -0.33 -31.14 -0.13
CA ASN A 343 0.59 -30.46 0.76
C ASN A 343 1.00 -31.40 1.90
N LYS A 344 2.30 -31.51 2.12
CA LYS A 344 2.87 -32.42 3.11
C LYS A 344 3.24 -31.70 4.39
N SER A 345 2.85 -32.30 5.51
CA SER A 345 3.34 -31.91 6.83
C SER A 345 4.10 -33.03 7.52
N VAL A 346 5.08 -32.64 8.33
CA VAL A 346 5.94 -33.55 9.07
C VAL A 346 6.12 -33.02 10.51
N ALA A 347 6.00 -33.91 11.48
CA ALA A 347 6.38 -33.65 12.86
C ALA A 347 7.33 -34.76 13.36
N SER A 348 8.16 -34.45 14.35
CA SER A 348 9.13 -35.39 14.89
C SER A 348 8.98 -35.54 16.41
N LEU A 349 9.02 -36.80 16.90
CA LEU A 349 9.10 -37.14 18.30
C LEU A 349 10.52 -37.64 18.60
N SER A 350 11.22 -36.96 19.50
CA SER A 350 12.52 -37.39 20.02
C SER A 350 12.33 -38.52 21.04
N VAL A 351 12.99 -39.65 20.84
CA VAL A 351 12.89 -40.83 21.73
C VAL A 351 14.28 -41.18 22.24
N LYS A 352 14.48 -41.06 23.54
CA LYS A 352 15.70 -41.48 24.20
C LYS A 352 15.56 -42.90 24.70
N VAL A 353 16.20 -43.87 24.03
CA VAL A 353 16.26 -45.25 24.48
C VAL A 353 17.40 -45.40 25.49
N TYR A 354 17.03 -45.77 26.72
CA TYR A 354 17.97 -45.88 27.83
C TYR A 354 18.01 -47.29 28.41
N THR A 355 19.13 -47.70 29.02
CA THR A 355 19.13 -48.88 29.92
C THR A 355 18.68 -48.48 31.31
N PRO A 356 17.88 -49.29 32.01
CA PRO A 356 17.49 -48.97 33.39
C PRO A 356 18.67 -48.67 34.31
N GLY A 357 19.84 -49.31 34.06
CA GLY A 357 21.08 -49.03 34.78
C GLY A 357 21.62 -47.61 34.62
N THR A 358 21.43 -46.97 33.45
CA THR A 358 21.84 -45.56 33.27
C THR A 358 21.03 -44.62 34.16
N LYS A 359 19.73 -44.82 34.32
CA LYS A 359 18.88 -44.01 35.22
C LYS A 359 19.27 -44.17 36.67
N VAL A 360 19.56 -45.40 37.11
CA VAL A 360 20.12 -45.66 38.45
C VAL A 360 21.42 -44.91 38.65
N LEU A 361 22.32 -44.89 37.65
CA LEU A 361 23.58 -44.15 37.74
C LEU A 361 23.39 -42.62 37.72
N GLU A 362 22.48 -42.09 36.92
CA GLU A 362 22.13 -40.66 36.97
C GLU A 362 21.78 -40.25 38.42
N THR A 363 20.93 -41.04 39.10
CA THR A 363 20.56 -40.82 40.49
C THR A 363 21.76 -40.96 41.42
N ALA A 364 22.58 -42.00 41.26
CA ALA A 364 23.78 -42.24 42.08
C ALA A 364 24.80 -41.09 41.99
N TYR A 365 25.01 -40.51 40.76
CA TYR A 365 25.91 -39.38 40.54
C TYR A 365 25.47 -38.11 41.28
N THR A 366 24.19 -37.90 41.51
CA THR A 366 23.70 -36.75 42.30
C THR A 366 24.20 -36.78 43.76
N LYS A 367 24.71 -37.92 44.22
CA LYS A 367 25.16 -38.12 45.58
C LYS A 367 26.70 -38.16 45.72
N LEU A 368 27.45 -37.89 44.64
CA LEU A 368 28.90 -37.74 44.75
C LEU A 368 29.26 -36.70 45.82
N GLY A 369 30.27 -36.98 46.64
CA GLY A 369 30.69 -36.11 47.71
C GLY A 369 29.86 -36.21 49.01
N SER A 370 28.79 -36.96 49.04
CA SER A 370 28.00 -37.17 50.27
C SER A 370 28.82 -37.97 51.29
N PRO A 371 28.84 -37.54 52.59
CA PRO A 371 29.68 -38.17 53.58
C PRO A 371 29.27 -39.60 53.94
N TYR A 372 30.25 -40.44 54.17
CA TYR A 372 29.99 -41.77 54.75
C TYR A 372 29.59 -41.67 56.24
N LYS A 373 28.56 -42.38 56.62
CA LYS A 373 28.19 -42.54 58.00
C LYS A 373 27.66 -43.94 58.20
N TRP A 374 28.26 -44.71 59.17
CA TRP A 374 27.83 -46.04 59.44
C TRP A 374 26.33 -46.12 59.80
N GLY A 375 25.61 -47.05 59.22
CA GLY A 375 24.17 -47.23 59.44
C GLY A 375 23.28 -46.19 58.71
N ALA A 376 23.81 -45.20 58.05
CA ALA A 376 23.03 -44.20 57.38
C ALA A 376 22.50 -44.67 55.99
N THR A 377 21.23 -44.29 55.72
CA THR A 377 20.47 -44.67 54.50
C THR A 377 20.01 -43.50 53.64
N GLY A 378 20.70 -42.33 53.76
CA GLY A 378 20.38 -41.14 53.02
C GLY A 378 19.37 -40.20 53.67
N PRO A 379 19.01 -39.09 53.02
CA PRO A 379 19.52 -38.64 51.71
C PRO A 379 20.86 -37.90 51.76
N ASN A 380 21.39 -37.50 52.94
CA ASN A 380 22.55 -36.62 53.10
C ASN A 380 23.83 -37.34 53.48
N SER A 381 23.74 -38.58 54.00
CA SER A 381 24.88 -39.43 54.33
C SER A 381 24.53 -40.90 54.13
N PHE A 382 25.50 -41.76 53.91
CA PHE A 382 25.26 -43.15 53.54
C PHE A 382 26.34 -44.06 54.10
N ASP A 383 25.99 -45.28 54.47
CA ASP A 383 26.91 -46.42 54.43
C ASP A 383 26.83 -47.10 53.05
N CYS A 384 27.67 -48.07 52.72
CA CYS A 384 27.77 -48.70 51.42
C CYS A 384 26.44 -49.27 50.90
N SER A 385 25.74 -50.11 51.73
CA SER A 385 24.45 -50.69 51.37
C SER A 385 23.27 -49.75 51.53
N GLY A 386 23.38 -48.74 52.38
CA GLY A 386 22.42 -47.66 52.52
C GLY A 386 22.39 -46.76 51.29
N PHE A 387 23.58 -46.52 50.68
CA PHE A 387 23.72 -45.80 49.42
C PHE A 387 23.00 -46.53 48.28
N THR A 388 23.34 -47.80 48.08
CA THR A 388 22.71 -48.60 47.01
C THR A 388 21.21 -48.74 47.25
N SER A 389 20.75 -48.99 48.47
CA SER A 389 19.31 -49.06 48.78
C SER A 389 18.58 -47.73 48.53
N TRP A 390 19.21 -46.60 48.85
CA TRP A 390 18.62 -45.29 48.60
C TRP A 390 18.48 -45.01 47.10
N VAL A 391 19.53 -45.25 46.32
CA VAL A 391 19.55 -45.01 44.86
C VAL A 391 18.47 -45.87 44.18
N TYR A 392 18.45 -47.19 44.46
CA TYR A 392 17.50 -48.11 43.83
C TYR A 392 16.04 -47.85 44.23
N ARG A 393 15.81 -47.39 45.47
CA ARG A 393 14.47 -47.01 45.92
C ARG A 393 13.90 -45.80 45.14
N GLN A 394 14.73 -44.87 44.65
CA GLN A 394 14.27 -43.80 43.78
C GLN A 394 13.70 -44.32 42.46
N HIS A 395 14.05 -45.56 42.09
CA HIS A 395 13.56 -46.26 40.89
C HIS A 395 12.54 -47.36 41.22
N GLY A 396 11.93 -47.29 42.41
CA GLY A 396 10.89 -48.27 42.84
C GLY A 396 11.41 -49.63 43.23
N ILE A 397 12.74 -49.84 43.33
CA ILE A 397 13.38 -51.10 43.65
C ILE A 397 13.79 -51.13 45.12
N SER A 398 13.25 -52.07 45.89
CA SER A 398 13.60 -52.26 47.32
C SER A 398 14.73 -53.22 47.45
N LEU A 399 15.85 -52.77 48.00
CA LEU A 399 16.98 -53.63 48.35
C LEU A 399 17.03 -53.91 49.80
N SER A 400 17.59 -55.09 50.15
CA SER A 400 17.85 -55.48 51.55
C SER A 400 18.79 -54.48 52.22
N ARG A 401 18.75 -54.36 53.56
CA ARG A 401 19.50 -53.34 54.31
C ARG A 401 21.02 -53.57 54.26
N THR A 402 21.51 -54.81 54.30
CA THR A 402 22.95 -55.08 54.38
C THR A 402 23.53 -55.54 53.05
N ALA A 403 24.81 -55.23 52.80
CA ALA A 403 25.48 -55.68 51.58
C ALA A 403 25.46 -57.20 51.40
N GLN A 404 25.55 -57.96 52.50
CA GLN A 404 25.42 -59.44 52.50
C GLN A 404 24.05 -59.88 51.99
N ALA A 405 22.98 -59.27 52.47
CA ALA A 405 21.61 -59.62 52.03
C ALA A 405 21.31 -59.14 50.61
N GLN A 406 21.88 -58.01 50.21
CA GLN A 406 21.79 -57.53 48.82
C GLN A 406 22.49 -58.48 47.85
N SER A 407 23.59 -59.15 48.28
CA SER A 407 24.31 -60.09 47.41
C SER A 407 23.58 -61.36 47.11
N GLN A 408 22.47 -61.64 47.88
CA GLN A 408 21.67 -62.86 47.77
C GLN A 408 20.41 -62.70 46.95
N GLY A 409 20.04 -61.44 46.63
CA GLY A 409 18.89 -61.10 45.79
C GLY A 409 19.32 -60.76 44.32
N GLY A 410 18.32 -60.42 43.52
CA GLY A 410 18.52 -60.13 42.12
C GLY A 410 19.01 -61.30 41.28
N VAL A 411 19.35 -61.06 40.03
CA VAL A 411 19.89 -62.03 39.10
C VAL A 411 21.41 -62.01 39.17
N ALA A 412 22.06 -63.21 39.26
CA ALA A 412 23.50 -63.35 39.28
C ALA A 412 24.11 -62.87 37.94
N VAL A 413 25.18 -62.08 37.98
CA VAL A 413 25.86 -61.53 36.81
C VAL A 413 27.31 -61.95 36.83
N ASP A 414 27.79 -62.56 35.75
CA ASP A 414 29.21 -62.85 35.58
C ASP A 414 29.98 -61.56 35.42
N ARG A 415 31.22 -61.56 35.92
CA ARG A 415 32.12 -60.38 35.86
C ARG A 415 32.33 -59.86 34.44
N SER A 416 32.38 -60.75 33.44
CA SER A 416 32.48 -60.41 32.03
C SER A 416 31.24 -59.76 31.44
N ASN A 417 30.06 -59.91 32.09
CA ASN A 417 28.77 -59.44 31.64
C ASN A 417 28.24 -58.28 32.49
N LEU A 418 29.10 -57.62 33.25
CA LEU A 418 28.77 -56.45 34.05
C LEU A 418 28.26 -55.31 33.14
N GLN A 419 27.15 -54.71 33.53
CA GLN A 419 26.57 -53.54 32.88
C GLN A 419 26.41 -52.39 33.88
N PRO A 420 26.49 -51.14 33.45
CA PRO A 420 26.22 -49.99 34.28
C PRO A 420 24.90 -50.18 35.04
N GLY A 421 24.92 -49.93 36.36
CA GLY A 421 23.80 -50.18 37.25
C GLY A 421 23.81 -51.52 38.00
N ASP A 422 24.66 -52.49 37.65
CA ASP A 422 24.82 -53.72 38.42
C ASP A 422 25.41 -53.45 39.82
N LEU A 423 24.94 -54.15 40.82
CA LEU A 423 25.56 -54.13 42.14
C LEU A 423 26.76 -55.06 42.15
N VAL A 424 27.90 -54.54 42.59
CA VAL A 424 29.14 -55.28 42.75
C VAL A 424 29.53 -55.43 44.21
N PHE A 425 29.86 -56.67 44.62
CA PHE A 425 30.03 -57.01 45.95
C PHE A 425 31.45 -57.50 46.27
N PHE A 426 31.93 -57.08 47.44
CA PHE A 426 33.31 -57.35 47.91
C PHE A 426 33.35 -57.93 49.28
N GLY A 427 34.29 -58.82 49.52
CA GLY A 427 34.43 -59.55 50.80
C GLY A 427 35.46 -60.66 50.74
N SER A 428 35.37 -61.62 51.65
CA SER A 428 36.28 -62.80 51.66
C SER A 428 35.63 -64.05 51.09
N GLY A 429 34.39 -63.91 50.49
CA GLY A 429 33.61 -64.98 49.88
C GLY A 429 32.10 -64.69 49.96
N THR A 430 31.30 -65.47 49.23
CA THR A 430 29.84 -65.27 49.11
C THR A 430 29.09 -65.28 50.45
N GLY A 431 29.61 -65.95 51.46
CA GLY A 431 29.04 -65.95 52.85
C GLY A 431 29.53 -64.79 53.72
N ARG A 432 30.46 -63.96 53.26
CA ARG A 432 31.07 -62.86 54.01
C ARG A 432 31.31 -61.59 53.11
N ILE A 433 30.23 -60.98 52.66
CA ILE A 433 30.24 -59.72 51.93
C ILE A 433 30.27 -58.57 52.94
N THR A 434 31.23 -57.69 52.75
CA THR A 434 31.45 -56.54 53.64
C THR A 434 31.26 -55.19 52.96
N HIS A 435 31.18 -55.17 51.62
CA HIS A 435 31.03 -53.93 50.85
C HIS A 435 30.25 -54.15 49.60
N VAL A 436 29.61 -53.07 49.10
CA VAL A 436 28.83 -53.03 47.88
C VAL A 436 28.98 -51.65 47.19
N GLY A 437 28.97 -51.63 45.87
CA GLY A 437 28.91 -50.44 45.02
C GLY A 437 28.06 -50.70 43.80
N ILE A 438 27.78 -49.65 43.03
CA ILE A 438 27.04 -49.72 41.78
C ILE A 438 28.09 -49.62 40.63
N TYR A 439 28.12 -50.58 39.74
CA TYR A 439 29.01 -50.60 38.60
C TYR A 439 28.69 -49.48 37.63
N VAL A 440 29.71 -48.66 37.21
CA VAL A 440 29.56 -47.50 36.32
C VAL A 440 30.11 -47.77 34.93
N GLY A 441 30.75 -48.92 34.70
CA GLY A 441 31.51 -49.24 33.48
C GLY A 441 33.00 -49.17 33.69
N ASP A 442 33.78 -49.63 32.71
CA ASP A 442 35.25 -49.54 32.67
C ASP A 442 35.98 -50.04 33.92
N GLY A 443 35.48 -51.09 34.54
CA GLY A 443 36.07 -51.63 35.76
C GLY A 443 35.95 -50.72 36.99
N LYS A 444 35.00 -49.80 37.02
CA LYS A 444 34.77 -48.82 38.08
C LYS A 444 33.40 -49.00 38.72
N MET A 445 33.25 -48.48 39.93
CA MET A 445 31.97 -48.43 40.67
C MET A 445 31.84 -47.09 41.37
N ILE A 446 30.59 -46.66 41.60
CA ILE A 446 30.23 -45.59 42.52
C ILE A 446 29.80 -46.20 43.82
N HIS A 447 30.34 -45.77 44.96
CA HIS A 447 30.12 -46.35 46.25
C HIS A 447 30.28 -45.34 47.39
N SER A 448 29.77 -45.66 48.58
CA SER A 448 30.08 -45.01 49.87
C SER A 448 31.06 -45.88 50.63
N PRO A 449 32.38 -45.55 50.72
CA PRO A 449 33.41 -46.50 51.04
C PRO A 449 33.54 -46.82 52.56
N GLN A 450 33.84 -45.84 53.42
CA GLN A 450 34.13 -46.00 54.84
C GLN A 450 34.04 -44.69 55.64
N THR A 451 34.11 -44.75 56.94
CA THR A 451 34.15 -43.57 57.81
C THR A 451 35.32 -42.64 57.46
N GLY A 452 35.01 -41.33 57.35
CA GLY A 452 35.94 -40.29 56.96
C GLY A 452 36.04 -40.06 55.45
N ASP A 453 35.33 -40.82 54.64
CA ASP A 453 35.32 -40.72 53.18
C ASP A 453 33.93 -40.29 52.69
N VAL A 454 33.78 -40.12 51.38
CA VAL A 454 32.58 -39.65 50.71
C VAL A 454 32.13 -40.60 49.61
N VAL A 455 30.92 -40.50 49.14
CA VAL A 455 30.47 -41.17 47.90
C VAL A 455 31.38 -40.75 46.77
N LYS A 456 31.99 -41.71 46.10
CA LYS A 456 32.95 -41.47 45.00
C LYS A 456 32.99 -42.60 43.98
N ILE A 457 33.64 -42.36 42.87
CA ILE A 457 33.92 -43.36 41.87
C ILE A 457 35.33 -43.94 42.14
N SER A 458 35.42 -45.28 42.16
CA SER A 458 36.68 -45.98 42.38
C SER A 458 36.79 -47.21 41.46
N ALA A 459 38.00 -47.67 41.19
CA ALA A 459 38.19 -48.96 40.51
C ALA A 459 37.61 -50.11 41.36
N LEU A 460 37.16 -51.19 40.72
CA LEU A 460 36.72 -52.39 41.43
C LEU A 460 37.88 -52.91 42.29
N HIS A 461 37.56 -53.23 43.58
CA HIS A 461 38.55 -53.71 44.54
C HIS A 461 39.00 -55.13 44.20
N LYS A 462 40.22 -55.48 44.60
CA LYS A 462 40.83 -56.84 44.39
C LYS A 462 40.03 -57.97 45.02
N ASN A 463 39.31 -57.70 46.10
CA ASN A 463 38.47 -58.64 46.82
C ASN A 463 37.02 -58.75 46.32
N TYR A 464 36.84 -58.49 44.98
CA TYR A 464 35.58 -58.71 44.26
C TYR A 464 35.13 -60.16 44.45
N VAL A 465 33.81 -60.33 44.77
CA VAL A 465 33.22 -61.66 45.01
C VAL A 465 32.14 -62.04 43.99
N CYS A 466 31.17 -61.13 43.76
CA CYS A 466 30.06 -61.43 42.87
C CYS A 466 29.39 -60.13 42.45
N ALA A 467 28.45 -60.22 41.49
CA ALA A 467 27.58 -59.14 41.11
C ALA A 467 26.10 -59.62 41.02
N ARG A 468 25.19 -58.62 41.12
CA ARG A 468 23.75 -58.84 41.00
C ARG A 468 23.11 -57.74 40.20
N ARG A 469 22.15 -58.10 39.33
CA ARG A 469 21.30 -57.20 38.57
C ARG A 469 19.91 -57.21 39.21
N TYR A 470 19.43 -56.03 39.54
CA TYR A 470 18.11 -55.79 40.11
C TYR A 470 17.18 -55.02 39.16
N LEU A 471 17.66 -54.73 37.97
CA LEU A 471 17.02 -53.93 36.91
C LEU A 471 16.40 -54.82 35.86
#